data_a49c9315a0937bc81e1b25a081de4756
#
_entry.id   a49c9315a0937bc81e1b25a081de4756
#
_cell.length_a   1.000
_cell.length_b   1.000
_cell.length_c   1.000
_cell.angle_alpha   90.00
_cell.angle_beta   90.00
_cell.angle_gamma   90.00
#
_symmetry.space_group_name_H-M   'P 1'
#
loop_
_entity.id
_entity.type
_entity.pdbx_description
1 polymer ?
#
loop_
_entity_poly.entity_id
_entity_poly.type
_entity_poly.pdbx_seq_one_letter_code
_entity_poly.pdbx_strand_id
1 'polypeptide(L)'
;MNEKYDYKFIEKKWRDFWLSQKTFKTVGPNEENFDSDKPKCYVLDMFPYPSGAGLHIGHPKGYIASDIYSRYKKMQGYNVLHPMGFDSFGLPAEQYAIEHNIHPAEITERNINSIRSQLQFLGLGYDWDREIATSRDSFYRWTQWIFNRLFESFYDTD
;
A
#
# COMPACT_ATOMS: atom_id res chain seq x y z
N MET A 1 -7.22 32.96 28.05
CA MET A 1 -7.90 31.71 27.65
C MET A 1 -6.82 30.70 27.36
N ASN A 2 -6.63 29.72 28.23
CA ASN A 2 -5.75 28.58 27.93
C ASN A 2 -6.55 27.61 27.04
N GLU A 3 -6.54 27.83 25.74
CA GLU A 3 -7.02 26.80 24.82
C GLU A 3 -6.06 25.61 24.91
N LYS A 4 -6.55 24.55 25.50
CA LYS A 4 -5.80 23.30 25.61
C LYS A 4 -5.60 22.77 24.20
N TYR A 5 -4.35 22.53 23.79
CA TYR A 5 -4.02 21.94 22.50
C TYR A 5 -4.78 20.62 22.29
N ASP A 6 -5.75 20.62 21.37
CA ASP A 6 -6.56 19.46 21.03
C ASP A 6 -5.91 18.68 19.88
N TYR A 7 -4.98 17.82 20.23
CA TYR A 7 -4.26 16.99 19.24
C TYR A 7 -5.20 16.05 18.49
N LYS A 8 -6.26 15.52 19.11
CA LYS A 8 -7.20 14.59 18.46
C LYS A 8 -7.96 15.25 17.32
N PHE A 9 -8.41 16.48 17.56
CA PHE A 9 -9.06 17.28 16.52
C PHE A 9 -8.10 17.62 15.38
N ILE A 10 -6.88 18.05 15.70
CA ILE A 10 -5.87 18.48 14.71
C ILE A 10 -5.44 17.29 13.86
N GLU A 11 -5.13 16.16 14.47
CA GLU A 11 -4.74 14.93 13.76
C GLU A 11 -5.84 14.44 12.82
N LYS A 12 -7.08 14.39 13.31
CA LYS A 12 -8.23 14.01 12.47
C LYS A 12 -8.41 14.94 11.29
N LYS A 13 -8.39 16.27 11.53
CA LYS A 13 -8.50 17.29 10.48
C LYS A 13 -7.50 17.08 9.37
N TRP A 14 -6.22 16.86 9.70
CA TRP A 14 -5.18 16.71 8.69
C TRP A 14 -5.22 15.37 7.97
N ARG A 15 -5.53 14.29 8.65
CA ARG A 15 -5.75 12.98 7.98
C ARG A 15 -6.88 13.06 6.95
N ASP A 16 -8.02 13.62 7.35
CA ASP A 16 -9.17 13.80 6.45
C ASP A 16 -8.81 14.71 5.25
N PHE A 17 -8.07 15.77 5.49
CA PHE A 17 -7.58 16.65 4.43
C PHE A 17 -6.66 15.92 3.46
N TRP A 18 -5.65 15.21 3.95
CA TRP A 18 -4.71 14.48 3.09
C TRP A 18 -5.38 13.41 2.24
N LEU A 19 -6.34 12.69 2.80
CA LEU A 19 -7.10 11.67 2.06
C LEU A 19 -8.00 12.31 1.00
N SER A 20 -8.77 13.36 1.37
CA SER A 20 -9.70 14.01 0.46
C SER A 20 -9.00 14.76 -0.68
N GLN A 21 -7.86 15.39 -0.41
CA GLN A 21 -7.07 16.12 -1.39
C GLN A 21 -6.03 15.25 -2.13
N LYS A 22 -5.96 13.95 -1.79
CA LYS A 22 -4.95 13.04 -2.35
C LYS A 22 -3.54 13.62 -2.30
N THR A 23 -3.18 14.22 -1.16
CA THR A 23 -1.95 15.02 -1.00
C THR A 23 -0.68 14.26 -1.36
N PHE A 24 -0.71 12.94 -1.21
CA PHE A 24 0.45 12.06 -1.47
C PHE A 24 0.38 11.34 -2.82
N LYS A 25 -0.60 11.68 -3.66
CA LYS A 25 -0.70 11.11 -5.00
C LYS A 25 0.57 11.41 -5.81
N THR A 26 1.02 10.40 -6.53
CA THR A 26 2.11 10.51 -7.51
C THR A 26 1.55 10.88 -8.87
N VAL A 27 2.10 11.89 -9.51
CA VAL A 27 1.68 12.29 -10.87
C VAL A 27 2.35 11.37 -11.88
N GLY A 28 1.54 10.66 -12.66
CA GLY A 28 2.00 9.71 -13.68
C GLY A 28 2.21 10.38 -15.06
N PRO A 29 2.92 9.69 -15.98
CA PRO A 29 3.25 10.24 -17.32
C PRO A 29 2.05 10.62 -18.18
N ASN A 30 0.89 10.04 -17.91
CA ASN A 30 -0.34 10.27 -18.67
C ASN A 30 -1.28 11.28 -17.99
N GLU A 31 -0.81 11.95 -16.95
CA GLU A 31 -1.61 12.93 -16.20
C GLU A 31 -1.22 14.36 -16.61
N GLU A 32 -2.21 15.27 -16.65
CA GLU A 32 -2.06 16.65 -17.16
C GLU A 32 -0.94 17.44 -16.47
N ASN A 33 -0.71 17.18 -15.18
CA ASN A 33 0.30 17.89 -14.38
C ASN A 33 1.64 17.12 -14.30
N PHE A 34 1.90 16.19 -15.22
CA PHE A 34 3.15 15.47 -15.24
C PHE A 34 4.30 16.35 -15.71
N ASP A 35 5.33 16.43 -14.89
CA ASP A 35 6.58 17.11 -15.19
C ASP A 35 7.69 16.05 -15.36
N SER A 36 8.20 15.91 -16.59
CA SER A 36 9.27 14.96 -16.93
C SER A 36 10.61 15.31 -16.29
N ASP A 37 10.85 16.60 -16.04
CA ASP A 37 12.12 17.12 -15.55
C ASP A 37 12.20 17.02 -14.03
N LYS A 38 11.06 16.82 -13.37
CA LYS A 38 10.99 16.63 -11.93
C LYS A 38 11.69 15.33 -11.53
N PRO A 39 12.68 15.39 -10.62
CA PRO A 39 13.38 14.17 -10.19
C PRO A 39 12.40 13.19 -9.55
N LYS A 40 12.59 11.89 -9.84
CA LYS A 40 11.72 10.82 -9.37
C LYS A 40 12.34 10.12 -8.17
N CYS A 41 11.50 9.74 -7.22
CA CYS A 41 11.90 8.95 -6.07
C CYS A 41 10.87 7.85 -5.83
N TYR A 42 11.33 6.61 -5.74
CA TYR A 42 10.50 5.46 -5.40
C TYR A 42 10.85 4.99 -4.00
N VAL A 43 9.87 5.01 -3.11
CA VAL A 43 9.97 4.54 -1.73
C VAL A 43 9.06 3.35 -1.57
N LEU A 44 9.62 2.19 -1.28
CA LEU A 44 8.87 0.93 -1.18
C LEU A 44 8.99 0.36 0.22
N ASP A 45 7.84 0.06 0.81
CA ASP A 45 7.73 -0.71 2.04
C ASP A 45 7.46 -2.19 1.74
N MET A 46 7.79 -3.05 2.69
CA MET A 46 7.35 -4.43 2.66
C MET A 46 5.85 -4.49 2.95
N PHE A 47 5.08 -4.97 1.99
CA PHE A 47 3.64 -5.06 2.12
C PHE A 47 3.23 -6.05 3.22
N PRO A 48 2.24 -5.70 4.07
CA PRO A 48 1.79 -6.59 5.12
C PRO A 48 0.98 -7.77 4.55
N TYR A 49 1.07 -8.91 5.22
CA TYR A 49 0.12 -10.01 5.02
C TYR A 49 -1.20 -9.64 5.69
N PRO A 50 -2.35 -9.67 4.98
CA PRO A 50 -3.65 -9.40 5.58
C PRO A 50 -4.19 -10.64 6.31
N SER A 51 -3.36 -11.26 7.15
CA SER A 51 -3.70 -12.38 8.01
C SER A 51 -3.94 -11.88 9.44
N GLY A 52 -5.10 -12.19 10.00
CA GLY A 52 -5.41 -11.91 11.40
C GLY A 52 -5.91 -10.49 11.69
N ALA A 53 -5.76 -10.04 12.95
CA ALA A 53 -6.43 -8.88 13.52
C ALA A 53 -5.87 -7.50 13.11
N GLY A 54 -4.93 -7.42 12.18
CA GLY A 54 -4.37 -6.16 11.70
C GLY A 54 -2.86 -6.01 11.94
N LEU A 55 -2.42 -4.77 12.07
CA LEU A 55 -1.00 -4.44 12.24
C LEU A 55 -0.51 -4.76 13.65
N HIS A 56 0.67 -5.36 13.74
CA HIS A 56 1.42 -5.38 15.00
C HIS A 56 2.46 -4.24 15.03
N ILE A 57 3.02 -3.95 16.19
CA ILE A 57 3.91 -2.79 16.41
C ILE A 57 5.18 -2.79 15.53
N GLY A 58 5.57 -3.94 15.01
CA GLY A 58 6.70 -4.05 14.07
C GLY A 58 6.45 -3.38 12.72
N HIS A 59 5.20 -3.36 12.24
CA HIS A 59 4.86 -2.71 10.97
C HIS A 59 5.09 -1.19 11.00
N PRO A 60 4.50 -0.43 11.95
CA PRO A 60 4.71 1.01 12.01
C PRO A 60 6.16 1.43 12.12
N LYS A 61 7.02 0.62 12.72
CA LYS A 61 8.45 0.94 12.87
C LYS A 61 9.14 1.18 11.52
N GLY A 62 8.89 0.32 10.53
CA GLY A 62 9.42 0.48 9.17
C GLY A 62 8.69 1.58 8.41
N TYR A 63 7.36 1.54 8.44
CA TYR A 63 6.50 2.44 7.67
C TYR A 63 6.64 3.92 8.06
N ILE A 64 6.91 4.21 9.35
CA ILE A 64 7.17 5.58 9.79
C ILE A 64 8.50 6.09 9.22
N ALA A 65 9.52 5.25 9.17
CA ALA A 65 10.83 5.64 8.64
C ALA A 65 10.76 5.97 7.14
N SER A 66 10.11 5.12 6.35
CA SER A 66 9.89 5.34 4.92
C SER A 66 8.97 6.52 4.64
N ASP A 67 7.94 6.74 5.46
CA ASP A 67 7.04 7.90 5.36
C ASP A 67 7.80 9.22 5.61
N ILE A 68 8.65 9.28 6.62
CA ILE A 68 9.51 10.45 6.89
C ILE A 68 10.40 10.74 5.67
N TYR A 69 11.04 9.72 5.12
CA TYR A 69 11.89 9.87 3.95
C TYR A 69 11.09 10.31 2.71
N SER A 70 9.94 9.72 2.48
CA SER A 70 9.02 10.07 1.39
C SER A 70 8.61 11.54 1.46
N ARG A 71 8.17 12.01 2.63
CA ARG A 71 7.80 13.41 2.87
C ARG A 71 8.98 14.35 2.67
N TYR A 72 10.16 14.00 3.17
CA TYR A 72 11.37 14.77 2.97
C TYR A 72 11.70 14.94 1.49
N LYS A 73 11.66 13.86 0.70
CA LYS A 73 11.87 13.92 -0.76
C LYS A 73 10.81 14.76 -1.46
N LYS A 74 9.55 14.65 -1.05
CA LYS A 74 8.47 15.48 -1.59
C LYS A 74 8.70 16.97 -1.33
N MET A 75 9.15 17.34 -0.13
CA MET A 75 9.52 18.73 0.20
C MET A 75 10.73 19.22 -0.59
N GLN A 76 11.63 18.34 -1.01
CA GLN A 76 12.75 18.67 -1.91
C GLN A 76 12.34 18.81 -3.38
N GLY A 77 11.05 18.69 -3.70
CA GLY A 77 10.56 18.85 -5.07
C GLY A 77 10.52 17.57 -5.90
N TYR A 78 10.81 16.40 -5.33
CA TYR A 78 10.72 15.13 -6.08
C TYR A 78 9.26 14.75 -6.38
N ASN A 79 9.04 14.10 -7.52
CA ASN A 79 7.84 13.31 -7.77
C ASN A 79 8.02 11.96 -7.09
N VAL A 80 7.35 11.77 -5.94
CA VAL A 80 7.57 10.61 -5.08
C VAL A 80 6.47 9.57 -5.30
N LEU A 81 6.88 8.35 -5.64
CA LEU A 81 6.03 7.17 -5.61
C LEU A 81 6.23 6.43 -4.29
N HIS A 82 5.24 6.49 -3.42
CA HIS A 82 5.20 5.77 -2.15
C HIS A 82 3.89 4.97 -2.07
N PRO A 83 3.84 3.79 -2.71
CA PRO A 83 2.64 2.97 -2.75
C PRO A 83 2.52 2.10 -1.50
N MET A 84 1.31 1.62 -1.24
CA MET A 84 1.02 0.55 -0.30
C MET A 84 0.33 -0.59 -1.04
N GLY A 85 0.46 -1.78 -0.51
CA GLY A 85 -0.22 -2.97 -1.01
C GLY A 85 -0.41 -4.01 0.07
N PHE A 86 -0.94 -5.17 -0.35
CA PHE A 86 -1.19 -6.29 0.53
C PHE A 86 -0.70 -7.57 -0.14
N ASP A 87 0.19 -8.26 0.55
CA ASP A 87 0.62 -9.60 0.14
C ASP A 87 -0.42 -10.61 0.61
N SER A 88 -1.47 -10.73 -0.20
CA SER A 88 -2.74 -11.35 0.19
C SER A 88 -2.98 -12.71 -0.44
N PHE A 89 -2.03 -13.24 -1.19
CA PHE A 89 -2.12 -14.53 -1.84
C PHE A 89 -1.33 -15.59 -1.05
N GLY A 90 -1.99 -16.67 -0.65
CA GLY A 90 -1.26 -17.79 -0.04
C GLY A 90 -2.03 -18.58 1.03
N LEU A 91 -1.40 -19.67 1.46
CA LEU A 91 -1.93 -20.67 2.38
C LEU A 91 -2.49 -20.13 3.71
N PRO A 92 -1.88 -19.13 4.39
CA PRO A 92 -2.42 -18.65 5.66
C PRO A 92 -3.82 -18.09 5.56
N ALA A 93 -4.15 -17.38 4.48
CA ALA A 93 -5.49 -16.85 4.26
C ALA A 93 -6.50 -17.96 3.93
N GLU A 94 -6.07 -18.96 3.16
CA GLU A 94 -6.90 -20.11 2.81
C GLU A 94 -7.20 -20.98 4.04
N GLN A 95 -6.20 -21.27 4.85
CA GLN A 95 -6.36 -22.07 6.06
C GLN A 95 -7.29 -21.41 7.07
N TYR A 96 -7.13 -20.10 7.30
CA TYR A 96 -8.04 -19.32 8.15
C TYR A 96 -9.48 -19.37 7.62
N ALA A 97 -9.66 -19.27 6.31
CA ALA A 97 -10.97 -19.33 5.68
C ALA A 97 -11.65 -20.69 5.86
N ILE A 98 -10.90 -21.78 5.72
CA ILE A 98 -11.37 -23.16 5.96
C ILE A 98 -11.81 -23.33 7.41
N GLU A 99 -10.98 -22.92 8.37
CA GLU A 99 -11.25 -23.04 9.80
C GLU A 99 -12.53 -22.28 10.24
N HIS A 100 -12.83 -21.16 9.58
CA HIS A 100 -13.97 -20.31 9.91
C HIS A 100 -15.17 -20.52 8.95
N ASN A 101 -15.06 -21.45 8.00
CA ASN A 101 -16.08 -21.70 6.97
C ASN A 101 -16.52 -20.43 6.22
N ILE A 102 -15.57 -19.58 5.86
CA ILE A 102 -15.75 -18.32 5.13
C ILE A 102 -14.99 -18.42 3.81
N HIS A 103 -15.50 -17.80 2.75
CA HIS A 103 -14.77 -17.79 1.48
C HIS A 103 -13.46 -16.98 1.59
N PRO A 104 -12.29 -17.50 1.10
CA PRO A 104 -11.00 -16.83 1.24
C PRO A 104 -10.99 -15.36 0.75
N ALA A 105 -11.66 -15.06 -0.35
CA ALA A 105 -11.72 -13.71 -0.88
C ALA A 105 -12.42 -12.73 0.08
N GLU A 106 -13.49 -13.18 0.75
CA GLU A 106 -14.24 -12.35 1.69
C GLU A 106 -13.42 -11.99 2.92
N ILE A 107 -12.78 -13.00 3.54
CA ILE A 107 -11.95 -12.76 4.72
C ILE A 107 -10.71 -11.91 4.39
N THR A 108 -10.11 -12.14 3.23
CA THR A 108 -8.96 -11.37 2.76
C THR A 108 -9.33 -9.90 2.57
N GLU A 109 -10.44 -9.61 1.89
CA GLU A 109 -10.86 -8.21 1.67
C GLU A 109 -11.25 -7.52 2.98
N ARG A 110 -11.87 -8.23 3.92
CA ARG A 110 -12.17 -7.70 5.26
C ARG A 110 -10.88 -7.34 6.01
N ASN A 111 -9.87 -8.19 5.96
CA ASN A 111 -8.58 -7.94 6.60
C ASN A 111 -7.82 -6.79 5.93
N ILE A 112 -7.82 -6.71 4.60
CA ILE A 112 -7.27 -5.58 3.84
C ILE A 112 -7.91 -4.27 4.27
N ASN A 113 -9.24 -4.21 4.35
CA ASN A 113 -9.97 -3.02 4.78
C ASN A 113 -9.61 -2.60 6.20
N SER A 114 -9.45 -3.57 7.11
CA SER A 114 -9.03 -3.32 8.49
C SER A 114 -7.62 -2.71 8.55
N ILE A 115 -6.65 -3.33 7.87
CA ILE A 115 -5.26 -2.83 7.86
C ILE A 115 -5.16 -1.48 7.16
N ARG A 116 -5.85 -1.29 6.04
CA ARG A 116 -5.91 0.02 5.36
C ARG A 116 -6.41 1.11 6.30
N SER A 117 -7.48 0.85 7.02
CA SER A 117 -8.03 1.81 8.00
C SER A 117 -7.04 2.14 9.11
N GLN A 118 -6.28 1.16 9.59
CA GLN A 118 -5.24 1.36 10.60
C GLN A 118 -4.07 2.22 10.05
N LEU A 119 -3.61 1.95 8.82
CA LEU A 119 -2.55 2.73 8.17
C LEU A 119 -3.00 4.18 7.92
N GLN A 120 -4.24 4.37 7.49
CA GLN A 120 -4.83 5.70 7.30
C GLN A 120 -4.98 6.43 8.64
N PHE A 121 -5.33 5.71 9.71
CA PHE A 121 -5.40 6.27 11.06
C PHE A 121 -4.04 6.78 11.56
N LEU A 122 -2.94 6.09 11.21
CA LEU A 122 -1.57 6.53 11.49
C LEU A 122 -1.17 7.78 10.68
N GLY A 123 -1.93 8.13 9.65
CA GLY A 123 -1.66 9.31 8.82
C GLY A 123 -0.46 9.18 7.90
N LEU A 124 -0.09 7.95 7.54
CA LEU A 124 1.03 7.69 6.62
C LEU A 124 0.72 8.17 5.20
N GLY A 125 1.71 8.74 4.55
CA GLY A 125 1.59 9.42 3.26
C GLY A 125 1.73 8.48 2.06
N TYR A 126 0.88 7.47 1.98
CA TYR A 126 0.82 6.55 0.85
C TYR A 126 -0.02 7.10 -0.30
N ASP A 127 0.36 6.73 -1.51
CA ASP A 127 -0.47 6.91 -2.71
C ASP A 127 -1.50 5.78 -2.82
N TRP A 128 -2.67 6.00 -2.23
CA TRP A 128 -3.75 5.01 -2.18
C TRP A 128 -4.38 4.71 -3.55
N ASP A 129 -4.22 5.59 -4.54
CA ASP A 129 -4.67 5.32 -5.92
C ASP A 129 -3.83 4.22 -6.58
N ARG A 130 -2.67 3.91 -6.01
CA ARG A 130 -1.75 2.86 -6.48
C ARG A 130 -1.69 1.66 -5.53
N GLU A 131 -2.71 1.49 -4.72
CA GLU A 131 -2.84 0.31 -3.87
C GLU A 131 -2.99 -0.96 -4.71
N ILE A 132 -2.25 -2.00 -4.34
CA ILE A 132 -2.36 -3.33 -4.94
C ILE A 132 -2.68 -4.39 -3.90
N ALA A 133 -3.27 -5.50 -4.34
CA ALA A 133 -3.38 -6.73 -3.57
C ALA A 133 -3.01 -7.92 -4.45
N THR A 134 -2.09 -8.74 -4.00
CA THR A 134 -1.53 -9.84 -4.82
C THR A 134 -2.56 -10.90 -5.19
N SER A 135 -3.65 -11.00 -4.43
CA SER A 135 -4.78 -11.91 -4.68
C SER A 135 -5.83 -11.39 -5.68
N ARG A 136 -5.70 -10.15 -6.15
CA ARG A 136 -6.60 -9.62 -7.18
C ARG A 136 -6.17 -10.08 -8.57
N ASP A 137 -7.14 -10.38 -9.43
CA ASP A 137 -6.91 -10.84 -10.82
C ASP A 137 -6.09 -9.84 -11.63
N SER A 138 -6.29 -8.56 -11.42
CA SER A 138 -5.49 -7.49 -12.04
C SER A 138 -4.00 -7.61 -11.74
N PHE A 139 -3.62 -8.25 -10.62
CA PHE A 139 -2.24 -8.50 -10.23
C PHE A 139 -1.78 -9.90 -10.66
N TYR A 140 -2.43 -10.98 -10.19
CA TYR A 140 -1.91 -12.34 -10.37
C TYR A 140 -1.95 -12.84 -11.82
N ARG A 141 -2.76 -12.25 -12.71
CA ARG A 141 -2.73 -12.57 -14.14
C ARG A 141 -1.34 -12.46 -14.75
N TRP A 142 -0.52 -11.55 -14.24
CA TRP A 142 0.86 -11.38 -14.69
C TRP A 142 1.78 -12.49 -14.19
N THR A 143 1.57 -12.97 -12.98
CA THR A 143 2.23 -14.17 -12.44
C THR A 143 1.88 -15.40 -13.29
N GLN A 144 0.61 -15.55 -13.66
CA GLN A 144 0.16 -16.63 -14.55
C GLN A 144 0.79 -16.50 -15.95
N TRP A 145 0.89 -15.28 -16.47
CA TRP A 145 1.55 -15.04 -17.76
C TRP A 145 3.03 -15.42 -17.73
N ILE A 146 3.75 -15.03 -16.67
CA ILE A 146 5.17 -15.42 -16.50
C ILE A 146 5.29 -16.95 -16.41
N PHE A 147 4.43 -17.59 -15.63
CA PHE A 147 4.41 -19.05 -15.51
C PHE A 147 4.25 -19.71 -16.89
N ASN A 148 3.29 -19.26 -17.68
CA ASN A 148 3.06 -19.81 -19.02
C ASN A 148 4.29 -19.62 -19.93
N ARG A 149 4.95 -18.46 -19.87
CA ARG A 149 6.19 -18.23 -20.63
C ARG A 149 7.31 -19.20 -20.22
N LEU A 150 7.47 -19.43 -18.91
CA LEU A 150 8.44 -20.39 -18.39
C LEU A 150 8.07 -21.84 -18.77
N PHE A 151 6.81 -22.19 -18.69
CA PHE A 151 6.32 -23.52 -19.04
C PHE A 151 6.50 -23.83 -20.54
N GLU A 152 6.31 -22.85 -21.40
CA GLU A 152 6.51 -22.96 -22.86
C GLU A 152 8.00 -22.87 -23.28
N SER A 153 8.92 -22.57 -22.36
CA SER A 153 10.36 -22.47 -22.63
C SER A 153 11.06 -23.78 -22.35
N PHE A 154 12.22 -23.98 -22.98
CA PHE A 154 13.13 -25.08 -22.67
C PHE A 154 14.57 -24.54 -22.67
N TYR A 155 15.44 -25.25 -21.98
CA TYR A 155 16.86 -24.93 -21.96
C TYR A 155 17.53 -25.67 -23.12
N ASP A 156 18.14 -24.92 -24.04
CA ASP A 156 18.95 -25.46 -25.13
C ASP A 156 20.39 -25.63 -24.62
N THR A 157 20.90 -26.86 -24.72
CA THR A 157 22.24 -27.22 -24.24
C THR A 157 23.26 -27.37 -25.39
N ASP A 158 22.86 -27.14 -26.64
CA ASP A 158 23.74 -27.25 -27.82
C ASP A 158 24.57 -25.99 -28.07
#